data_81d1d1d5b221a3d4dc20ebad5485272f
#
_entry.id   81d1d1d5b221a3d4dc20ebad5485272f
#
_cell.length_a   1.000
_cell.length_b   1.000
_cell.length_c   1.000
_cell.angle_alpha   90.00
_cell.angle_beta   90.00
_cell.angle_gamma   90.00
#
_symmetry.space_group_name_H-M   'P 1'
#
loop_
_entity.id
_entity.type
_entity.pdbx_description
1 polymer ?
#
loop_
_entity_poly.entity_id
_entity_poly.type
_entity_poly.pdbx_seq_one_letter_code
_entity_poly.pdbx_strand_id
1 'polypeptide(L)'
;MDRIKYLNELLKDVTDIQNQLYSLRQNLEFIQEDISYVNGGPSQRNAYNNLSSAMDAQEEADGYMRYAQTQIKNAIENMEEG
;
A
#
# COMPACT_ATOMS: atom_id res chain seq x y z
N MET A 1 0.79 4.63 30.58
CA MET A 1 1.20 4.59 29.15
C MET A 1 0.70 5.84 28.46
N ASP A 2 1.57 6.49 27.72
CA ASP A 2 1.19 7.67 26.96
C ASP A 2 0.47 7.23 25.68
N ARG A 3 -0.84 7.46 25.61
CA ARG A 3 -1.68 7.06 24.47
C ARG A 3 -1.33 7.84 23.21
N ILE A 4 -0.97 9.11 23.34
CA ILE A 4 -0.58 9.93 22.19
C ILE A 4 0.71 9.40 21.58
N LYS A 5 1.69 9.07 22.40
CA LYS A 5 2.95 8.49 21.94
C LYS A 5 2.69 7.17 21.21
N TYR A 6 1.83 6.31 21.77
CA TYR A 6 1.47 5.04 21.17
C TYR A 6 0.81 5.22 19.79
N LEU A 7 -0.14 6.16 19.69
CA LEU A 7 -0.81 6.46 18.44
C LEU A 7 0.16 7.02 17.38
N ASN A 8 1.14 7.82 17.78
CA ASN A 8 2.17 8.32 16.88
C ASN A 8 3.04 7.17 16.35
N GLU A 9 3.34 6.18 17.19
CA GLU A 9 4.08 4.99 16.76
C GLU A 9 3.27 4.17 15.75
N LEU A 10 1.97 4.00 16.00
CA LEU A 10 1.09 3.30 15.06
C LEU A 10 1.00 4.05 13.72
N LEU A 11 0.93 5.37 13.78
CA LEU A 11 0.91 6.19 12.57
C LEU A 11 2.18 6.01 11.74
N LYS A 12 3.33 5.95 12.41
CA LYS A 12 4.60 5.69 11.76
C LYS A 12 4.60 4.30 11.11
N ASP A 13 4.10 3.29 11.82
CA ASP A 13 4.04 1.93 11.31
C ASP A 13 3.19 1.85 10.03
N VAL A 14 2.04 2.51 10.02
CA VAL A 14 1.16 2.56 8.83
C VAL A 14 1.89 3.24 7.66
N THR A 15 2.60 4.33 7.94
CA THR A 15 3.37 5.05 6.93
C THR A 15 4.48 4.17 6.35
N ASP A 16 5.17 3.42 7.20
CA ASP A 16 6.24 2.51 6.76
C ASP A 16 5.68 1.42 5.83
N ILE A 17 4.52 0.85 6.19
CA ILE A 17 3.85 -0.16 5.35
C ILE A 17 3.43 0.45 4.01
N GLN A 18 2.91 1.67 4.02
CA GLN A 18 2.53 2.38 2.80
C GLN A 18 3.72 2.56 1.86
N ASN A 19 4.88 2.93 2.41
CA ASN A 19 6.12 3.06 1.64
C ASN A 19 6.57 1.72 1.07
N GLN A 20 6.42 0.63 1.82
CA GLN A 20 6.72 -0.73 1.35
C GLN A 20 5.81 -1.13 0.20
N LEU A 21 4.52 -0.82 0.29
CA LEU A 21 3.56 -1.09 -0.80
C LEU A 21 3.94 -0.35 -2.08
N TYR A 22 4.40 0.89 -1.95
CA TYR A 22 4.86 1.67 -3.10
C TYR A 22 6.06 1.00 -3.79
N SER A 23 7.04 0.55 -3.00
CA SER A 23 8.21 -0.16 -3.54
C SER A 23 7.81 -1.48 -4.21
N LEU A 24 6.89 -2.23 -3.60
CA LEU A 24 6.38 -3.47 -4.17
C LEU A 24 5.65 -3.22 -5.50
N ARG A 25 4.91 -2.13 -5.58
CA ARG A 25 4.22 -1.76 -6.83
C ARG A 25 5.21 -1.52 -7.96
N GLN A 26 6.31 -0.82 -7.68
CA GLN A 26 7.35 -0.60 -8.68
C GLN A 26 7.94 -1.94 -9.16
N ASN A 27 8.19 -2.87 -8.25
CA ASN A 27 8.68 -4.19 -8.58
C ASN A 27 7.68 -4.95 -9.46
N LEU A 28 6.39 -4.85 -9.17
CA LEU A 28 5.34 -5.47 -9.99
C LEU A 28 5.30 -4.87 -11.39
N GLU A 29 5.49 -3.58 -11.52
CA GLU A 29 5.55 -2.90 -12.82
C GLU A 29 6.73 -3.42 -13.66
N PHE A 30 7.90 -3.60 -13.04
CA PHE A 30 9.08 -4.16 -13.72
C PHE A 30 8.82 -5.61 -14.19
N ILE A 31 8.23 -6.43 -13.32
CA ILE A 31 7.91 -7.82 -13.68
C ILE A 31 6.91 -7.84 -14.82
N GLN A 32 5.89 -6.99 -14.79
CA GLN A 32 4.89 -6.91 -15.85
C GLN A 32 5.51 -6.49 -17.17
N GLU A 33 6.41 -5.50 -17.14
CA GLU A 33 7.13 -5.07 -18.31
C GLU A 33 7.99 -6.21 -18.89
N ASP A 34 8.75 -6.89 -18.03
CA ASP A 34 9.61 -8.00 -18.46
C ASP A 34 8.80 -9.13 -19.08
N ILE A 35 7.67 -9.49 -18.48
CA ILE A 35 6.85 -10.59 -19.01
C ILE A 35 6.22 -10.22 -20.35
N SER A 36 6.04 -8.94 -20.65
CA SER A 36 5.48 -8.51 -21.92
C SER A 36 6.40 -8.82 -23.11
N TYR A 37 7.69 -9.02 -22.86
CA TYR A 37 8.67 -9.38 -23.89
C TYR A 37 8.79 -10.88 -24.11
N VAL A 38 8.16 -11.69 -23.27
CA VAL A 38 8.20 -13.15 -23.39
C VAL A 38 7.06 -13.58 -24.31
N ASN A 39 7.36 -14.38 -25.32
CA ASN A 39 6.33 -14.90 -26.24
C ASN A 39 5.76 -16.21 -25.67
N GLY A 40 4.93 -16.09 -24.65
CA GLY A 40 4.37 -17.22 -23.90
C GLY A 40 2.92 -17.56 -24.18
N GLY A 41 2.30 -16.89 -25.15
CA GLY A 41 0.91 -17.15 -25.53
C GLY A 41 -0.11 -16.79 -24.45
N PRO A 42 -1.19 -17.60 -24.30
CA PRO A 42 -2.25 -17.30 -23.33
C PRO A 42 -1.78 -17.20 -21.88
N SER A 43 -0.81 -18.01 -21.48
CA SER A 43 -0.28 -17.99 -20.12
C SER A 43 0.44 -16.68 -19.81
N GLN A 44 1.17 -16.13 -20.77
CA GLN A 44 1.82 -14.84 -20.65
C GLN A 44 0.78 -13.73 -20.46
N ARG A 45 -0.27 -13.75 -21.28
CA ARG A 45 -1.34 -12.75 -21.17
C ARG A 45 -2.04 -12.83 -19.82
N ASN A 46 -2.31 -14.03 -19.35
CA ASN A 46 -2.93 -14.23 -18.04
C ASN A 46 -2.05 -13.72 -16.92
N ALA A 47 -0.74 -13.98 -16.98
CA ALA A 47 0.21 -13.47 -15.99
C ALA A 47 0.23 -11.92 -15.98
N TYR A 48 0.27 -11.32 -17.16
CA TYR A 48 0.23 -9.86 -17.29
C TYR A 48 -1.03 -9.28 -16.63
N ASN A 49 -2.19 -9.88 -16.94
CA ASN A 49 -3.47 -9.43 -16.38
C ASN A 49 -3.55 -9.63 -14.87
N ASN A 50 -3.00 -10.73 -14.36
CA ASN A 50 -2.93 -10.98 -12.92
C ASN A 50 -2.07 -9.95 -12.20
N LEU A 51 -0.96 -9.54 -12.81
CA LEU A 51 -0.11 -8.48 -12.26
C LEU A 51 -0.82 -7.13 -12.25
N SER A 52 -1.59 -6.81 -13.29
CA SER A 52 -2.43 -5.61 -13.32
C SER A 52 -3.45 -5.62 -12.17
N SER A 53 -4.09 -6.75 -11.92
CA SER A 53 -5.05 -6.91 -10.84
C SER A 53 -4.38 -6.74 -9.47
N ALA A 54 -3.16 -7.24 -9.31
CA ALA A 54 -2.39 -7.09 -8.07
C ALA A 54 -2.08 -5.62 -7.81
N MET A 55 -1.69 -4.87 -8.84
CA MET A 55 -1.42 -3.44 -8.72
C MET A 55 -2.68 -2.64 -8.37
N ASP A 56 -3.82 -3.00 -8.96
CA ASP A 56 -5.11 -2.37 -8.63
C ASP A 56 -5.49 -2.65 -7.17
N ALA A 57 -5.26 -3.86 -6.68
CA ALA A 57 -5.51 -4.21 -5.29
C ALA A 57 -4.62 -3.42 -4.33
N GLN A 58 -3.35 -3.18 -4.71
CA GLN A 58 -2.44 -2.36 -3.92
C GLN A 58 -2.89 -0.90 -3.86
N GLU A 59 -3.40 -0.37 -4.96
CA GLU A 59 -3.92 0.99 -5.00
C GLU A 59 -5.12 1.13 -4.08
N GLU A 60 -6.02 0.16 -4.08
CA GLU A 60 -7.16 0.12 -3.17
C GLU A 60 -6.69 0.03 -1.70
N ALA A 61 -5.70 -0.82 -1.42
CA ALA A 61 -5.12 -0.94 -0.09
C ALA A 61 -4.51 0.38 0.38
N ASP A 62 -3.84 1.11 -0.51
CA ASP A 62 -3.27 2.42 -0.20
C ASP A 62 -4.36 3.42 0.22
N GLY A 63 -5.50 3.38 -0.45
CA GLY A 63 -6.66 4.20 -0.07
C GLY A 63 -7.12 3.93 1.35
N TYR A 64 -7.25 2.67 1.73
CA TYR A 64 -7.61 2.29 3.10
C TYR A 64 -6.55 2.70 4.12
N MET A 65 -5.28 2.62 3.75
CA MET A 65 -4.18 3.05 4.63
C MET A 65 -4.22 4.55 4.89
N ARG A 66 -4.53 5.35 3.88
CA ARG A 66 -4.72 6.80 4.03
C ARG A 66 -5.89 7.11 4.96
N TYR A 67 -6.95 6.34 4.87
CA TYR A 67 -8.08 6.45 5.78
C TYR A 67 -7.64 6.17 7.21
N ALA A 68 -6.90 5.09 7.42
CA ALA A 68 -6.39 4.73 8.74
C ALA A 68 -5.50 5.84 9.30
N GLN A 69 -4.61 6.40 8.49
CA GLN A 69 -3.75 7.52 8.90
C GLN A 69 -4.57 8.72 9.35
N THR A 70 -5.60 9.07 8.60
CA THR A 70 -6.48 10.19 8.93
C THR A 70 -7.19 9.96 10.26
N GLN A 71 -7.70 8.75 10.48
CA GLN A 71 -8.40 8.43 11.73
C GLN A 71 -7.45 8.43 12.93
N ILE A 72 -6.24 7.96 12.77
CA ILE A 72 -5.22 7.98 13.83
C ILE A 72 -4.87 9.44 14.17
N LYS A 73 -4.67 10.29 13.17
CA LYS A 73 -4.40 11.72 13.37
C LYS A 73 -5.53 12.40 14.09
N ASN A 74 -6.77 12.10 13.71
CA ASN A 74 -7.97 12.65 14.38
C ASN A 74 -8.03 12.21 15.85
N ALA A 75 -7.70 10.96 16.13
CA ALA A 75 -7.66 10.46 17.51
C ALA A 75 -6.61 11.20 18.34
N ILE A 76 -5.44 11.47 17.76
CA ILE A 76 -4.39 12.23 18.44
C ILE A 76 -4.87 13.66 18.75
N GLU A 77 -5.45 14.33 17.76
CA GLU A 77 -5.98 15.68 17.93
C GLU A 77 -7.04 15.73 19.02
N ASN A 78 -7.96 14.78 19.05
CA ASN A 78 -9.00 14.70 20.05
C ASN A 78 -8.43 14.52 21.46
N MET A 79 -7.36 13.76 21.60
CA MET A 79 -6.69 13.58 22.89
C MET A 79 -5.95 14.83 23.35
N GLU A 80 -5.34 15.57 22.40
CA GLU A 80 -4.61 16.79 22.71
C GLU A 80 -5.57 17.90 23.15
N GLU A 81 -6.76 17.95 22.56
CA GLU A 81 -7.79 18.95 22.92
C GLU A 81 -8.51 18.61 24.23
N GLY A 82 -8.57 17.33 24.55
CA GLY A 82 -9.32 16.86 25.70
C GLY A 82 -8.49 16.69 26.93
#